data_046ffb6ff1f00070f2a17bd607b5658c
#
_entry.id   046ffb6ff1f00070f2a17bd607b5658c
#
_cell.length_a   1.000
_cell.length_b   1.000
_cell.length_c   1.000
_cell.angle_alpha   90.00
_cell.angle_beta   90.00
_cell.angle_gamma   90.00
#
_symmetry.space_group_name_H-M   'P 1'
#
loop_
_entity.id
_entity.type
_entity.pdbx_description
1 polymer ?
#
loop_
_entity_poly.entity_id
_entity_poly.type
_entity_poly.pdbx_seq_one_letter_code
_entity_poly.pdbx_strand_id
1 'polypeptide(L)'
;MKNNTYKLLRDEFGIAESILDLIDESEKQVSSHFSQLDDTMAYNQYKVLEAFQRNNIRDMHFSWNTGYGYDDPGRDAVERVYADIFHTEAALVRPTIVNGTHALTLTLMGILRPGDEMIYCTGGPYDTLEEVIGLRGEGK
;
A
#
# COMPACT_ATOMS: atom_id res chain seq x y z
N MET A 1 9.95 5.74 30.91
CA MET A 1 8.57 5.88 30.40
C MET A 1 7.72 4.62 30.60
N LYS A 2 8.21 3.41 30.24
CA LYS A 2 7.48 2.13 30.46
C LYS A 2 6.93 1.98 31.90
N ASN A 3 7.70 2.32 32.92
CA ASN A 3 7.32 2.13 34.33
C ASN A 3 6.04 2.91 34.72
N ASN A 4 5.85 4.14 34.24
CA ASN A 4 4.65 4.94 34.53
C ASN A 4 3.42 4.42 33.77
N THR A 5 3.61 3.94 32.53
CA THR A 5 2.53 3.35 31.75
C THR A 5 2.05 2.05 32.37
N TYR A 6 2.95 1.17 32.80
CA TYR A 6 2.59 -0.09 33.45
C TYR A 6 1.91 0.13 34.79
N LYS A 7 2.35 1.12 35.57
CA LYS A 7 1.66 1.51 36.79
C LYS A 7 0.22 1.94 36.50
N LEU A 8 0.00 2.76 35.48
CA LEU A 8 -1.34 3.20 35.08
C LEU A 8 -2.22 2.00 34.64
N LEU A 9 -1.67 1.11 33.80
CA LEU A 9 -2.37 -0.07 33.33
C LEU A 9 -2.79 -1.01 34.46
N ARG A 10 -1.94 -1.19 35.44
CA ARG A 10 -2.25 -2.00 36.62
C ARG A 10 -3.26 -1.31 37.53
N ASP A 11 -3.01 -0.05 37.93
CA ASP A 11 -3.72 0.63 39.01
C ASP A 11 -5.10 1.15 38.55
N GLU A 12 -5.23 1.62 37.28
CA GLU A 12 -6.47 2.20 36.77
C GLU A 12 -7.25 1.25 35.86
N PHE A 13 -6.55 0.39 35.11
CA PHE A 13 -7.19 -0.53 34.16
C PHE A 13 -7.29 -1.96 34.70
N GLY A 14 -6.71 -2.26 35.87
CA GLY A 14 -6.80 -3.57 36.50
C GLY A 14 -6.05 -4.67 35.74
N ILE A 15 -5.06 -4.32 34.93
CA ILE A 15 -4.26 -5.31 34.18
C ILE A 15 -3.35 -6.05 35.13
N ALA A 16 -3.44 -7.39 35.14
CA ALA A 16 -2.62 -8.22 35.99
C ALA A 16 -1.11 -8.10 35.65
N GLU A 17 -0.25 -8.10 36.65
CA GLU A 17 1.21 -8.03 36.50
C GLU A 17 1.73 -9.10 35.54
N SER A 18 1.21 -10.33 35.66
CA SER A 18 1.60 -11.44 34.78
C SER A 18 1.34 -11.19 33.27
N ILE A 19 0.35 -10.36 32.94
CA ILE A 19 0.10 -9.95 31.56
C ILE A 19 1.14 -8.91 31.10
N LEU A 20 1.49 -7.97 31.99
CA LEU A 20 2.53 -6.98 31.70
C LEU A 20 3.90 -7.63 31.51
N ASP A 21 4.23 -8.62 32.33
CA ASP A 21 5.44 -9.42 32.20
C ASP A 21 5.47 -10.21 30.88
N LEU A 22 4.34 -10.82 30.50
CA LEU A 22 4.22 -11.53 29.25
C LEU A 22 4.41 -10.60 28.03
N ILE A 23 3.89 -9.39 28.10
CA ILE A 23 4.09 -8.37 27.04
C ILE A 23 5.58 -8.04 26.92
N ASP A 24 6.26 -7.78 28.05
CA ASP A 24 7.68 -7.45 28.04
C ASP A 24 8.55 -8.59 27.50
N GLU A 25 8.23 -9.82 27.85
CA GLU A 25 8.96 -10.98 27.34
C GLU A 25 8.72 -11.18 25.83
N SER A 26 7.48 -11.07 25.40
CA SER A 26 7.12 -11.16 23.98
C SER A 26 7.79 -10.07 23.14
N GLU A 27 7.81 -8.82 23.61
CA GLU A 27 8.52 -7.72 22.94
C GLU A 27 10.02 -7.99 22.80
N LYS A 28 10.65 -8.57 23.83
CA LYS A 28 12.08 -8.95 23.77
C LYS A 28 12.34 -10.01 22.71
N GLN A 29 11.46 -11.02 22.63
CA GLN A 29 11.61 -12.11 21.66
C GLN A 29 11.49 -11.64 20.21
N VAL A 30 10.65 -10.63 19.91
CA VAL A 30 10.43 -10.12 18.56
C VAL A 30 11.24 -8.85 18.23
N SER A 31 12.00 -8.31 19.18
CA SER A 31 12.71 -7.02 19.04
C SER A 31 13.65 -6.96 17.84
N SER A 32 14.33 -8.06 17.50
CA SER A 32 15.20 -8.13 16.32
C SER A 32 14.42 -8.04 15.00
N HIS A 33 13.22 -8.61 14.95
CA HIS A 33 12.33 -8.50 13.80
C HIS A 33 11.80 -7.07 13.65
N PHE A 34 11.43 -6.42 14.75
CA PHE A 34 11.02 -5.01 14.73
C PHE A 34 12.13 -4.10 14.25
N SER A 35 13.38 -4.32 14.70
CA SER A 35 14.51 -3.54 14.21
C SER A 35 14.71 -3.67 12.69
N GLN A 36 14.57 -4.88 12.13
CA GLN A 36 14.65 -5.10 10.68
C GLN A 36 13.51 -4.41 9.92
N LEU A 37 12.29 -4.41 10.50
CA LEU A 37 11.15 -3.70 9.93
C LEU A 37 11.35 -2.18 9.97
N ASP A 38 11.91 -1.65 11.06
CA ASP A 38 12.23 -0.23 11.20
C ASP A 38 13.26 0.23 10.16
N ASP A 39 14.29 -0.56 9.91
CA ASP A 39 15.28 -0.29 8.86
C ASP A 39 14.64 -0.28 7.47
N THR A 40 13.78 -1.27 7.18
CA THR A 40 13.04 -1.35 5.93
C THR A 40 12.08 -0.16 5.76
N MET A 41 11.39 0.20 6.82
CA MET A 41 10.48 1.36 6.85
C MET A 41 11.25 2.66 6.58
N ALA A 42 12.37 2.88 7.27
CA ALA A 42 13.20 4.07 7.09
C ALA A 42 13.71 4.18 5.64
N TYR A 43 14.23 3.08 5.09
CA TYR A 43 14.67 3.05 3.69
C TYR A 43 13.56 3.44 2.72
N ASN A 44 12.38 2.84 2.85
CA ASN A 44 11.26 3.13 1.96
C ASN A 44 10.74 4.56 2.14
N GLN A 45 10.72 5.07 3.36
CA GLN A 45 10.31 6.46 3.62
C GLN A 45 11.26 7.46 2.94
N TYR A 46 12.57 7.25 3.03
CA TYR A 46 13.54 8.11 2.34
C TYR A 46 13.45 7.98 0.82
N LYS A 47 13.20 6.81 0.29
CA LYS A 47 12.95 6.59 -1.13
C LYS A 47 11.74 7.38 -1.65
N VAL A 48 10.65 7.37 -0.89
CA VAL A 48 9.46 8.18 -1.21
C VAL A 48 9.78 9.68 -1.13
N LEU A 49 10.45 10.11 -0.08
CA LEU A 49 10.83 11.53 0.09
C LEU A 49 11.73 12.01 -1.06
N GLU A 50 12.67 11.19 -1.48
CA GLU A 50 13.56 11.50 -2.62
C GLU A 50 12.74 11.67 -3.92
N ALA A 51 11.76 10.78 -4.17
CA ALA A 51 10.87 10.91 -5.33
C ALA A 51 10.03 12.21 -5.29
N PHE A 52 9.55 12.61 -4.11
CA PHE A 52 8.87 13.89 -3.92
C PHE A 52 9.79 15.09 -4.23
N GLN A 53 11.01 15.05 -3.74
CA GLN A 53 11.99 16.11 -4.01
C GLN A 53 12.37 16.19 -5.49
N ARG A 54 12.64 15.05 -6.13
CA ARG A 54 12.97 14.96 -7.55
C ARG A 54 11.87 15.51 -8.44
N ASN A 55 10.62 15.28 -8.10
CA ASN A 55 9.46 15.78 -8.81
C ASN A 55 9.03 17.20 -8.37
N ASN A 56 9.80 17.87 -7.50
CA ASN A 56 9.50 19.22 -7.00
C ASN A 56 8.07 19.36 -6.46
N ILE A 57 7.60 18.37 -5.68
CA ILE A 57 6.26 18.43 -5.10
C ILE A 57 6.13 19.63 -4.17
N ARG A 58 5.08 20.43 -4.37
CA ARG A 58 4.80 21.68 -3.65
C ARG A 58 3.31 21.80 -3.37
N ASP A 59 2.92 22.77 -2.55
CA ASP A 59 1.53 23.04 -2.15
C ASP A 59 0.57 23.15 -3.34
N MET A 60 1.02 23.70 -4.47
CA MET A 60 0.19 23.82 -5.67
C MET A 60 -0.32 22.48 -6.21
N HIS A 61 0.40 21.37 -5.97
CA HIS A 61 -0.02 20.04 -6.40
C HIS A 61 -1.17 19.48 -5.57
N PHE A 62 -1.45 20.08 -4.41
CA PHE A 62 -2.58 19.74 -3.52
C PHE A 62 -3.73 20.73 -3.63
N SER A 63 -3.65 21.69 -4.56
CA SER A 63 -4.70 22.68 -4.77
C SER A 63 -5.94 22.03 -5.39
N TRP A 64 -7.08 22.67 -5.16
CA TRP A 64 -8.33 22.24 -5.79
C TRP A 64 -8.25 22.31 -7.31
N ASN A 65 -8.83 21.35 -7.99
CA ASN A 65 -8.99 21.30 -9.44
C ASN A 65 -10.42 20.90 -9.83
N THR A 66 -10.76 21.00 -11.11
CA THR A 66 -12.09 20.68 -11.60
C THR A 66 -12.41 19.17 -11.62
N GLY A 67 -11.40 18.31 -11.48
CA GLY A 67 -11.54 16.86 -11.58
C GLY A 67 -11.62 16.32 -13.01
N TYR A 68 -11.69 17.20 -14.03
CA TYR A 68 -11.76 16.78 -15.43
C TYR A 68 -10.40 16.45 -16.08
N GLY A 69 -9.31 16.65 -15.35
CA GLY A 69 -7.95 16.34 -15.81
C GLY A 69 -7.34 17.36 -16.77
N TYR A 70 -7.93 18.54 -16.88
CA TYR A 70 -7.37 19.67 -17.60
C TYR A 70 -6.49 20.48 -16.65
N ASP A 71 -5.21 20.66 -17.02
CA ASP A 71 -4.24 21.40 -16.21
C ASP A 71 -4.23 20.98 -14.74
N ASP A 72 -4.16 19.67 -14.50
CA ASP A 72 -4.10 19.08 -13.16
C ASP A 72 -2.66 18.68 -12.82
N PRO A 73 -1.87 19.62 -12.28
CA PRO A 73 -0.46 19.36 -11.98
C PRO A 73 -0.29 18.31 -10.86
N GLY A 74 -1.27 18.18 -9.96
CA GLY A 74 -1.26 17.17 -8.89
C GLY A 74 -1.39 15.76 -9.44
N ARG A 75 -2.28 15.57 -10.41
CA ARG A 75 -2.50 14.28 -11.09
C ARG A 75 -1.23 13.81 -11.81
N ASP A 76 -0.61 14.67 -12.58
CA ASP A 76 0.60 14.35 -13.33
C ASP A 76 1.80 14.15 -12.38
N ALA A 77 1.85 14.92 -11.30
CA ALA A 77 2.91 14.80 -10.31
C ALA A 77 2.86 13.47 -9.55
N VAL A 78 1.67 13.03 -9.11
CA VAL A 78 1.55 11.75 -8.39
C VAL A 78 1.96 10.56 -9.27
N GLU A 79 1.65 10.59 -10.56
CA GLU A 79 2.06 9.53 -11.49
C GLU A 79 3.58 9.46 -11.68
N ARG A 80 4.24 10.61 -11.79
CA ARG A 80 5.72 10.67 -11.84
C ARG A 80 6.36 10.17 -10.56
N VAL A 81 5.83 10.57 -9.40
CA VAL A 81 6.30 10.08 -8.09
C VAL A 81 6.17 8.57 -7.99
N TYR A 82 5.03 8.00 -8.38
CA TYR A 82 4.85 6.54 -8.39
C TYR A 82 5.81 5.85 -9.35
N ALA A 83 6.00 6.37 -10.55
CA ALA A 83 6.95 5.82 -11.51
C ALA A 83 8.38 5.80 -10.95
N ASP A 84 8.81 6.88 -10.29
CA ASP A 84 10.12 6.96 -9.63
C ASP A 84 10.25 5.94 -8.47
N ILE A 85 9.24 5.85 -7.59
CA ILE A 85 9.26 4.94 -6.44
C ILE A 85 9.35 3.48 -6.89
N PHE A 86 8.62 3.09 -7.92
CA PHE A 86 8.57 1.71 -8.40
C PHE A 86 9.54 1.41 -9.54
N HIS A 87 10.35 2.39 -9.96
CA HIS A 87 11.30 2.28 -11.06
C HIS A 87 10.65 1.78 -12.35
N THR A 88 9.48 2.35 -12.66
CA THR A 88 8.72 2.06 -13.88
C THR A 88 8.80 3.23 -14.85
N GLU A 89 8.58 2.95 -16.14
CA GLU A 89 8.55 3.98 -17.19
C GLU A 89 7.42 4.98 -16.98
N ALA A 90 6.27 4.49 -16.51
CA ALA A 90 5.08 5.29 -16.21
C ALA A 90 4.24 4.65 -15.11
N ALA A 91 3.35 5.42 -14.52
CA ALA A 91 2.33 4.94 -13.60
C ALA A 91 0.97 5.55 -13.94
N LEU A 92 -0.09 4.81 -13.67
CA LEU A 92 -1.47 5.28 -13.77
C LEU A 92 -2.08 5.33 -12.37
N VAL A 93 -2.23 6.54 -11.83
CA VAL A 93 -2.76 6.76 -10.48
C VAL A 93 -4.00 7.66 -10.60
N ARG A 94 -5.17 7.07 -10.44
CA ARG A 94 -6.45 7.78 -10.62
C ARG A 94 -7.43 7.43 -9.50
N PRO A 95 -8.17 8.40 -8.94
CA PRO A 95 -9.20 8.13 -7.95
C PRO A 95 -10.38 7.30 -8.52
N THR A 96 -10.51 7.25 -9.84
CA THR A 96 -11.48 6.40 -10.54
C THR A 96 -11.09 4.93 -10.57
N ILE A 97 -9.84 4.58 -10.23
CA ILE A 97 -9.41 3.20 -9.97
C ILE A 97 -9.74 2.88 -8.52
N VAL A 98 -10.95 2.40 -8.27
CA VAL A 98 -11.58 2.42 -6.95
C VAL A 98 -11.04 1.38 -5.95
N ASN A 99 -10.38 0.31 -6.44
CA ASN A 99 -9.82 -0.76 -5.59
C ASN A 99 -8.78 -1.60 -6.35
N GLY A 100 -8.15 -2.54 -5.63
CA GLY A 100 -7.13 -3.42 -6.19
C GLY A 100 -7.64 -4.33 -7.32
N THR A 101 -8.85 -4.89 -7.20
CA THR A 101 -9.47 -5.70 -8.26
C THR A 101 -9.65 -4.89 -9.54
N HIS A 102 -10.09 -3.63 -9.42
CA HIS A 102 -10.22 -2.74 -10.58
C HIS A 102 -8.85 -2.45 -11.23
N ALA A 103 -7.82 -2.20 -10.43
CA ALA A 103 -6.47 -1.98 -10.94
C ALA A 103 -5.93 -3.21 -11.71
N LEU A 104 -6.10 -4.40 -11.13
CA LEU A 104 -5.71 -5.66 -11.77
C LEU A 104 -6.52 -5.92 -13.05
N THR A 105 -7.82 -5.67 -13.01
CA THR A 105 -8.71 -5.79 -14.18
C THR A 105 -8.28 -4.88 -15.33
N LEU A 106 -8.00 -3.61 -15.06
CA LEU A 106 -7.51 -2.66 -16.05
C LEU A 106 -6.19 -3.12 -16.68
N THR A 107 -5.29 -3.64 -15.87
CA THR A 107 -4.00 -4.17 -16.33
C THR A 107 -4.22 -5.36 -17.28
N LEU A 108 -5.03 -6.34 -16.88
CA LEU A 108 -5.33 -7.51 -17.71
C LEU A 108 -6.00 -7.11 -19.02
N MET A 109 -7.05 -6.26 -18.98
CA MET A 109 -7.78 -5.80 -20.18
C MET A 109 -6.92 -4.89 -21.07
N GLY A 110 -5.91 -4.24 -20.54
CA GLY A 110 -4.94 -3.46 -21.32
C GLY A 110 -4.01 -4.33 -22.17
N ILE A 111 -3.73 -5.55 -21.73
CA ILE A 111 -2.75 -6.46 -22.34
C ILE A 111 -3.42 -7.60 -23.08
N LEU A 112 -4.47 -8.21 -22.50
CA LEU A 112 -5.12 -9.42 -22.99
C LEU A 112 -6.41 -9.11 -23.77
N ARG A 113 -6.76 -10.05 -24.66
CA ARG A 113 -8.02 -10.06 -25.42
C ARG A 113 -8.79 -11.36 -25.13
N PRO A 114 -10.10 -11.41 -25.33
CA PRO A 114 -10.85 -12.66 -25.24
C PRO A 114 -10.23 -13.74 -26.15
N GLY A 115 -9.89 -14.88 -25.53
CA GLY A 115 -9.23 -16.00 -26.19
C GLY A 115 -7.72 -16.06 -25.99
N ASP A 116 -7.09 -15.05 -25.42
CA ASP A 116 -5.67 -15.10 -25.01
C ASP A 116 -5.48 -16.04 -23.81
N GLU A 117 -4.34 -16.69 -23.75
CA GLU A 117 -3.97 -17.59 -22.66
C GLU A 117 -3.13 -16.87 -21.61
N MET A 118 -3.45 -17.11 -20.33
CA MET A 118 -2.72 -16.58 -19.17
C MET A 118 -2.36 -17.71 -18.21
N ILE A 119 -1.10 -17.75 -17.77
CA ILE A 119 -0.58 -18.77 -16.85
C ILE A 119 -0.29 -18.14 -15.48
N TYR A 120 -0.85 -18.72 -14.44
CA TYR A 120 -0.53 -18.40 -13.05
C TYR A 120 0.60 -19.31 -12.56
N CYS A 121 1.78 -18.74 -12.31
CA CYS A 121 2.97 -19.50 -11.93
C CYS A 121 3.03 -19.85 -10.42
N THR A 122 2.27 -19.15 -9.58
CA THR A 122 2.38 -19.20 -8.11
C THR A 122 1.11 -19.70 -7.40
N GLY A 123 0.14 -20.21 -8.13
CA GLY A 123 -1.14 -20.68 -7.60
C GLY A 123 -2.32 -20.17 -8.41
N GLY A 124 -3.54 -20.30 -7.88
CA GLY A 124 -4.73 -19.78 -8.53
C GLY A 124 -4.82 -18.26 -8.53
N PRO A 125 -5.71 -17.69 -9.36
CA PRO A 125 -5.95 -16.25 -9.37
C PRO A 125 -6.53 -15.80 -8.03
N TYR A 126 -6.38 -14.50 -7.73
CA TYR A 126 -7.11 -13.86 -6.64
C TYR A 126 -8.62 -14.03 -6.88
N ASP A 127 -9.35 -14.42 -5.87
CA ASP A 127 -10.75 -14.86 -5.98
C ASP A 127 -11.68 -13.84 -6.66
N THR A 128 -11.48 -12.54 -6.40
CA THR A 128 -12.27 -11.47 -7.02
C THR A 128 -11.96 -11.27 -8.51
N LEU A 129 -10.88 -11.85 -9.02
CA LEU A 129 -10.55 -11.83 -10.46
C LEU A 129 -11.21 -12.97 -11.24
N GLU A 130 -11.70 -14.02 -10.58
CA GLU A 130 -12.26 -15.18 -11.26
C GLU A 130 -13.44 -14.83 -12.16
N GLU A 131 -14.27 -13.86 -11.78
CA GLU A 131 -15.34 -13.35 -12.64
C GLU A 131 -14.81 -12.55 -13.84
N VAL A 132 -13.78 -11.72 -13.59
CA VAL A 132 -13.15 -10.87 -14.62
C VAL A 132 -12.52 -11.69 -15.74
N ILE A 133 -11.89 -12.82 -15.39
CA ILE A 133 -11.22 -13.72 -16.33
C ILE A 133 -12.11 -14.87 -16.83
N GLY A 134 -13.38 -14.89 -16.42
CA GLY A 134 -14.36 -15.83 -16.91
C GLY A 134 -14.31 -17.22 -16.28
N LEU A 135 -13.70 -17.38 -15.10
CA LEU A 135 -13.72 -18.65 -14.34
C LEU A 135 -14.99 -18.82 -13.51
N ARG A 136 -15.65 -17.73 -13.13
CA ARG A 136 -16.96 -17.71 -12.46
C ARG A 136 -17.94 -16.87 -13.26
N GLY A 137 -19.21 -17.26 -13.24
CA GLY A 137 -20.31 -16.54 -13.87
C GLY A 137 -21.20 -17.44 -14.76
N GLU A 138 -22.48 -17.06 -14.91
CA GLU A 138 -23.45 -17.76 -15.74
C GLU A 138 -23.29 -17.43 -17.25
N GLY A 139 -22.13 -17.01 -17.69
CA GLY A 139 -21.83 -16.61 -19.05
C GLY A 139 -20.88 -17.59 -19.74
N LYS A 140 -21.23 -18.88 -19.78
CA LYS A 140 -20.57 -19.85 -20.65
C LYS A 140 -21.26 -19.90 -21.99
#